data_db1f229279b26e5f8a7b1c7ce9d66777
#
_entry.id   db1f229279b26e5f8a7b1c7ce9d66777
#
_cell.length_a   1.000
_cell.length_b   1.000
_cell.length_c   1.000
_cell.angle_alpha   90.00
_cell.angle_beta   90.00
_cell.angle_gamma   90.00
#
_symmetry.space_group_name_H-M   'P 1'
#
loop_
_entity.id
_entity.type
_entity.pdbx_description
1 polymer ?
#
loop_
_entity_poly.entity_id
_entity_poly.type
_entity_poly.pdbx_seq_one_letter_code
_entity_poly.pdbx_strand_id
1 'polypeptide(L)'
;MKKHLLLWIAATALCCSCTQKKETSQPQPFKDGEFKEWAQTPPMGWNSWDCYGPTVEEHEVKANADYMADKLKEYGWEYVVVDIRWFVENDKAGGYNQTDPRYVLDEYGRYQPAVNRFPSAKDGKGFKELADYVHNKGLKFGIHIMRGIPKEAVEKKLPVKGIEGITADQIYSPELQCEWLRDNYTIVADKPGAQEYYNSIFELYASWGVDFIKIDDLSRPYHQGEIELIRNAIDHCGRPIVLSTSPGETPVANADHVRSHANMWRMVDDVWDTWPHITHLFDISQKWYPYIAPGTWPDCDMIPLGRISIRGERGEDRMTRLTRDEQYTLMNLFCIFRSPLMFGGDLPSNDDFTLSLLTNKEVLKMHKESTEVRQLFQQDGKVGITSRNKNTGDVYLALFNLNDKGNTVIEVPLKDLGLNNNCLITEMWNNKSVEQKGDKVSCDLPPHASVLYKLVSDN
;
A
#
# COMPACT_ATOMS: atom_id res chain seq x y z
N MET A 1 70.67 -69.06 7.74
CA MET A 1 70.73 -67.62 7.65
C MET A 1 69.80 -67.18 6.50
N LYS A 2 68.55 -66.79 6.79
CA LYS A 2 67.62 -66.36 5.77
C LYS A 2 67.29 -64.85 6.06
N LYS A 3 67.61 -63.97 5.10
CA LYS A 3 67.30 -62.56 5.15
C LYS A 3 65.88 -62.36 4.63
N HIS A 4 64.99 -61.79 5.45
CA HIS A 4 63.69 -61.35 5.03
C HIS A 4 63.72 -59.87 4.54
N LEU A 5 63.33 -59.67 3.30
CA LEU A 5 63.18 -58.35 2.64
C LEU A 5 61.76 -57.88 2.87
N LEU A 6 61.55 -56.78 3.62
CA LEU A 6 60.29 -56.13 3.78
C LEU A 6 60.10 -55.10 2.65
N LEU A 7 59.08 -55.34 1.82
CA LEU A 7 58.62 -54.41 0.80
C LEU A 7 57.60 -53.40 1.47
N TRP A 8 57.93 -52.13 1.43
CA TRP A 8 56.99 -51.07 1.79
C TRP A 8 56.21 -50.66 0.53
N ILE A 9 54.84 -50.84 0.51
CA ILE A 9 53.97 -50.33 -0.50
C ILE A 9 53.41 -48.99 0.03
N ALA A 10 53.79 -47.89 -0.59
CA ALA A 10 53.23 -46.57 -0.34
C ALA A 10 51.94 -46.45 -1.13
N ALA A 11 50.82 -46.46 -0.43
CA ALA A 11 49.50 -46.15 -1.02
C ALA A 11 49.29 -44.63 -1.05
N THR A 12 49.39 -44.02 -2.22
CA THR A 12 49.02 -42.63 -2.47
C THR A 12 47.49 -42.54 -2.59
N ALA A 13 46.84 -42.03 -1.53
CA ALA A 13 45.42 -41.69 -1.57
C ALA A 13 45.26 -40.38 -2.33
N LEU A 14 44.71 -40.42 -3.56
CA LEU A 14 44.20 -39.25 -4.27
C LEU A 14 42.89 -38.81 -3.60
N CYS A 15 42.93 -37.74 -2.81
CA CYS A 15 41.73 -37.05 -2.37
C CYS A 15 41.14 -36.25 -3.55
N CYS A 16 40.20 -36.82 -4.27
CA CYS A 16 39.31 -36.05 -5.14
C CYS A 16 38.40 -35.21 -4.26
N SER A 17 38.73 -33.90 -4.09
CA SER A 17 37.81 -32.90 -3.54
C SER A 17 36.72 -32.66 -4.57
N CYS A 18 35.62 -33.39 -4.49
CA CYS A 18 34.38 -32.99 -5.16
C CYS A 18 33.85 -31.75 -4.45
N THR A 19 34.15 -30.59 -4.97
CA THR A 19 33.40 -29.35 -4.68
C THR A 19 32.01 -29.52 -5.27
N GLN A 20 31.06 -30.02 -4.48
CA GLN A 20 29.64 -29.89 -4.81
C GLN A 20 29.30 -28.39 -4.87
N LYS A 21 29.14 -27.87 -6.08
CA LYS A 21 28.37 -26.64 -6.27
C LYS A 21 27.02 -26.90 -5.61
N LYS A 22 26.70 -26.20 -4.52
CA LYS A 22 25.32 -26.06 -4.05
C LYS A 22 24.53 -25.45 -5.21
N GLU A 23 23.79 -26.27 -5.93
CA GLU A 23 22.69 -25.77 -6.74
C GLU A 23 21.77 -25.06 -5.75
N THR A 24 21.74 -23.74 -5.80
CA THR A 24 20.68 -22.95 -5.15
C THR A 24 19.41 -23.30 -5.90
N SER A 25 18.62 -24.21 -5.34
CA SER A 25 17.28 -24.48 -5.86
C SER A 25 16.54 -23.15 -5.94
N GLN A 26 16.01 -22.83 -7.11
CA GLN A 26 15.13 -21.67 -7.27
C GLN A 26 13.96 -21.78 -6.27
N PRO A 27 13.50 -20.66 -5.68
CA PRO A 27 12.33 -20.69 -4.81
C PRO A 27 11.17 -21.36 -5.55
N GLN A 28 10.40 -22.17 -4.83
CA GLN A 28 9.16 -22.71 -5.41
C GLN A 28 8.16 -21.57 -5.57
N PRO A 29 7.47 -21.46 -6.71
CA PRO A 29 6.43 -20.47 -6.91
C PRO A 29 5.32 -20.59 -5.87
N PHE A 30 4.74 -19.46 -5.47
CA PHE A 30 3.51 -19.45 -4.69
C PHE A 30 2.34 -20.03 -5.51
N LYS A 31 1.36 -20.60 -4.83
CA LYS A 31 0.17 -21.14 -5.49
C LYS A 31 -0.71 -20.02 -6.03
N ASP A 32 -1.44 -20.32 -7.08
CA ASP A 32 -2.43 -19.38 -7.61
C ASP A 32 -3.42 -18.93 -6.51
N GLY A 33 -3.57 -17.60 -6.39
CA GLY A 33 -4.40 -16.97 -5.37
C GLY A 33 -3.82 -16.95 -3.95
N GLU A 34 -2.66 -17.54 -3.69
CA GLU A 34 -2.01 -17.53 -2.36
C GLU A 34 -1.70 -16.12 -1.86
N PHE A 35 -1.45 -15.19 -2.78
CA PHE A 35 -1.19 -13.79 -2.44
C PHE A 35 -2.29 -13.15 -1.58
N LYS A 36 -3.54 -13.64 -1.67
CA LYS A 36 -4.65 -13.13 -0.86
C LYS A 36 -4.46 -13.38 0.63
N GLU A 37 -3.68 -14.40 1.00
CA GLU A 37 -3.35 -14.68 2.40
C GLU A 37 -2.38 -13.65 3.00
N TRP A 38 -1.70 -12.86 2.16
CA TRP A 38 -0.69 -11.89 2.64
C TRP A 38 -1.30 -10.60 3.19
N ALA A 39 -2.58 -10.33 2.89
CA ALA A 39 -3.30 -9.14 3.32
C ALA A 39 -4.76 -9.45 3.70
N GLN A 40 -4.97 -10.42 4.61
CA GLN A 40 -6.30 -10.88 5.04
C GLN A 40 -7.14 -9.79 5.73
N THR A 41 -6.48 -8.78 6.29
CA THR A 41 -7.07 -7.52 6.74
C THR A 41 -6.56 -6.37 5.87
N PRO A 42 -7.29 -5.25 5.77
CA PRO A 42 -6.78 -4.11 5.01
C PRO A 42 -5.40 -3.67 5.51
N PRO A 43 -4.39 -3.52 4.62
CA PRO A 43 -3.08 -3.04 5.02
C PRO A 43 -3.11 -1.70 5.75
N MET A 44 -2.27 -1.55 6.77
CA MET A 44 -2.13 -0.30 7.54
C MET A 44 -0.66 0.09 7.62
N GLY A 45 -0.34 1.33 7.24
CA GLY A 45 1.05 1.76 7.18
C GLY A 45 1.22 3.27 7.01
N TRP A 46 2.45 3.66 6.74
CA TRP A 46 2.86 5.01 6.39
C TRP A 46 3.47 5.03 4.99
N ASN A 47 3.20 6.09 4.25
CA ASN A 47 3.81 6.34 2.95
C ASN A 47 4.40 7.76 2.93
N SER A 48 5.59 7.92 2.36
CA SER A 48 6.38 9.16 2.43
C SER A 48 5.90 10.28 1.50
N TRP A 49 4.92 10.03 0.60
CA TRP A 49 4.60 10.97 -0.48
C TRP A 49 4.01 12.29 0.00
N ASP A 50 2.94 12.25 0.80
CA ASP A 50 2.22 13.47 1.17
C ASP A 50 3.07 14.43 2.01
N CYS A 51 4.06 13.93 2.76
CA CYS A 51 4.94 14.77 3.56
C CYS A 51 6.26 15.15 2.84
N TYR A 52 6.90 14.24 2.12
CA TYR A 52 8.24 14.48 1.56
C TYR A 52 8.32 14.44 0.04
N GLY A 53 7.25 14.06 -0.66
CA GLY A 53 7.23 13.93 -2.11
C GLY A 53 8.39 13.07 -2.63
N PRO A 54 9.00 13.44 -3.78
CA PRO A 54 10.05 12.64 -4.39
C PRO A 54 11.42 12.75 -3.69
N THR A 55 11.51 13.48 -2.56
CA THR A 55 12.81 13.83 -1.94
C THR A 55 13.03 13.21 -0.55
N VAL A 56 12.22 12.23 -0.15
CA VAL A 56 12.40 11.53 1.14
C VAL A 56 13.82 10.97 1.30
N GLU A 57 14.36 11.03 2.52
CA GLU A 57 15.71 10.58 2.87
C GLU A 57 15.67 9.46 3.92
N GLU A 58 16.73 8.66 3.98
CA GLU A 58 16.82 7.49 4.88
C GLU A 58 16.56 7.82 6.34
N HIS A 59 17.06 8.96 6.84
CA HIS A 59 16.88 9.35 8.24
C HIS A 59 15.41 9.69 8.57
N GLU A 60 14.66 10.21 7.60
CA GLU A 60 13.22 10.49 7.73
C GLU A 60 12.41 9.20 7.75
N VAL A 61 12.74 8.25 6.87
CA VAL A 61 12.13 6.92 6.88
C VAL A 61 12.35 6.23 8.22
N LYS A 62 13.58 6.27 8.76
CA LYS A 62 13.90 5.72 10.07
C LYS A 62 13.13 6.39 11.21
N ALA A 63 13.00 7.72 11.20
CA ALA A 63 12.24 8.46 12.21
C ALA A 63 10.74 8.07 12.21
N ASN A 64 10.14 7.94 11.02
CA ASN A 64 8.75 7.49 10.88
C ASN A 64 8.57 6.03 11.31
N ALA A 65 9.53 5.15 10.99
CA ALA A 65 9.53 3.76 11.45
C ALA A 65 9.67 3.65 12.98
N ASP A 66 10.50 4.49 13.59
CA ASP A 66 10.68 4.54 15.06
C ASP A 66 9.38 4.94 15.75
N TYR A 67 8.73 6.00 15.26
CA TYR A 67 7.46 6.45 15.81
C TYR A 67 6.37 5.38 15.64
N MET A 68 6.27 4.77 14.45
CA MET A 68 5.29 3.71 14.20
C MET A 68 5.51 2.52 15.14
N ALA A 69 6.74 2.10 15.34
CA ALA A 69 7.06 0.98 16.23
C ALA A 69 6.69 1.28 17.68
N ASP A 70 6.90 2.53 18.16
CA ASP A 70 6.63 2.94 19.53
C ASP A 70 5.15 3.20 19.78
N LYS A 71 4.43 3.87 18.87
CA LYS A 71 3.10 4.40 19.11
C LYS A 71 1.96 3.67 18.38
N LEU A 72 2.24 3.04 17.22
CA LEU A 72 1.17 2.59 16.33
C LEU A 72 1.15 1.08 16.11
N LYS A 73 2.28 0.40 16.26
CA LYS A 73 2.40 -1.04 15.98
C LYS A 73 1.39 -1.91 16.75
N GLU A 74 1.15 -1.61 18.02
CA GLU A 74 0.18 -2.38 18.83
C GLU A 74 -1.25 -2.28 18.32
N TYR A 75 -1.55 -1.26 17.50
CA TYR A 75 -2.84 -1.04 16.84
C TYR A 75 -2.92 -1.70 15.47
N GLY A 76 -1.79 -2.25 14.98
CA GLY A 76 -1.70 -2.99 13.72
C GLY A 76 -1.19 -2.21 12.53
N TRP A 77 -0.59 -1.04 12.75
CA TRP A 77 0.17 -0.33 11.74
C TRP A 77 1.50 -1.04 11.55
N GLU A 78 1.82 -1.44 10.31
CA GLU A 78 2.98 -2.30 10.10
C GLU A 78 3.82 -1.96 8.86
N TYR A 79 3.28 -1.29 7.82
CA TYR A 79 4.03 -1.01 6.60
C TYR A 79 4.69 0.37 6.64
N VAL A 80 5.99 0.42 6.32
CA VAL A 80 6.76 1.66 6.13
C VAL A 80 7.17 1.73 4.66
N VAL A 81 6.54 2.63 3.89
CA VAL A 81 6.67 2.68 2.43
C VAL A 81 7.43 3.92 1.99
N VAL A 82 8.54 3.70 1.28
CA VAL A 82 9.32 4.74 0.60
C VAL A 82 8.72 4.97 -0.79
N ASP A 83 8.09 6.13 -0.98
CA ASP A 83 7.49 6.49 -2.27
C ASP A 83 8.54 6.90 -3.32
N ILE A 84 8.16 7.10 -4.58
CA ILE A 84 9.09 7.54 -5.64
C ILE A 84 9.67 8.91 -5.30
N ARG A 85 10.78 9.34 -5.82
CA ARG A 85 11.75 8.77 -6.78
C ARG A 85 13.06 8.48 -6.04
N TRP A 86 13.05 7.50 -5.16
CA TRP A 86 14.20 7.11 -4.33
C TRP A 86 15.48 6.81 -5.14
N PHE A 87 15.36 6.60 -6.44
CA PHE A 87 16.43 6.27 -7.37
C PHE A 87 17.03 7.51 -8.12
N VAL A 88 16.59 8.72 -7.79
CA VAL A 88 17.09 9.95 -8.40
C VAL A 88 17.95 10.73 -7.41
N GLU A 89 19.21 11.06 -7.81
CA GLU A 89 20.16 11.77 -6.97
C GLU A 89 19.82 13.24 -6.76
N ASN A 90 19.25 13.89 -7.78
CA ASN A 90 19.04 15.33 -7.85
C ASN A 90 17.56 15.73 -8.03
N ASP A 91 16.66 14.97 -7.42
CA ASP A 91 15.25 15.35 -7.40
C ASP A 91 15.01 16.59 -6.54
N LYS A 92 13.84 17.21 -6.63
CA LYS A 92 13.56 18.50 -5.98
C LYS A 92 12.24 18.46 -5.22
N ALA A 93 12.15 19.26 -4.17
CA ALA A 93 10.93 19.48 -3.43
C ALA A 93 9.82 20.09 -4.31
N GLY A 94 8.57 19.78 -4.01
CA GLY A 94 7.41 20.34 -4.69
C GLY A 94 7.19 19.83 -6.12
N GLY A 95 7.77 18.69 -6.49
CA GLY A 95 7.58 18.06 -7.80
C GLY A 95 8.83 17.39 -8.33
N TYR A 96 8.73 16.87 -9.56
CA TYR A 96 9.79 16.09 -10.15
C TYR A 96 10.82 16.96 -10.88
N ASN A 97 12.12 16.65 -10.76
CA ASN A 97 13.12 17.11 -11.68
C ASN A 97 13.03 16.30 -12.99
N GLN A 98 12.32 16.83 -13.98
CA GLN A 98 12.17 16.17 -15.29
C GLN A 98 13.12 16.77 -16.37
N THR A 99 13.97 17.73 -16.00
CA THR A 99 14.87 18.41 -16.96
C THR A 99 16.16 17.63 -17.15
N ASP A 100 16.81 17.26 -16.04
CA ASP A 100 18.13 16.59 -16.02
C ASP A 100 18.23 15.58 -14.86
N PRO A 101 17.26 14.66 -14.71
CA PRO A 101 17.29 13.68 -13.62
C PRO A 101 18.52 12.78 -13.74
N ARG A 102 19.23 12.56 -12.62
CA ARG A 102 20.32 11.60 -12.56
C ARG A 102 19.83 10.34 -11.88
N TYR A 103 19.58 9.32 -12.71
CA TYR A 103 19.13 8.02 -12.26
C TYR A 103 20.28 7.16 -11.78
N VAL A 104 20.04 6.36 -10.74
CA VAL A 104 20.95 5.30 -10.31
C VAL A 104 20.42 3.98 -10.83
N LEU A 105 21.15 3.36 -11.76
CA LEU A 105 20.80 2.07 -12.38
C LEU A 105 21.93 1.08 -12.18
N ASP A 106 21.60 -0.22 -12.12
CA ASP A 106 22.58 -1.28 -12.24
C ASP A 106 22.89 -1.66 -13.70
N GLU A 107 23.72 -2.65 -13.90
CA GLU A 107 24.15 -3.12 -15.23
C GLU A 107 23.02 -3.71 -16.09
N TYR A 108 21.86 -4.01 -15.48
CA TYR A 108 20.65 -4.49 -16.15
C TYR A 108 19.59 -3.40 -16.35
N GLY A 109 19.90 -2.16 -16.00
CA GLY A 109 18.96 -1.05 -16.10
C GLY A 109 17.87 -1.03 -15.05
N ARG A 110 18.06 -1.70 -13.90
CA ARG A 110 17.12 -1.67 -12.78
C ARG A 110 17.49 -0.57 -11.81
N TYR A 111 16.51 0.17 -11.34
CA TYR A 111 16.72 1.26 -10.40
C TYR A 111 17.37 0.80 -9.09
N GLN A 112 18.33 1.61 -8.62
CA GLN A 112 19.02 1.45 -7.34
C GLN A 112 18.79 2.69 -6.48
N PRO A 113 18.75 2.57 -5.12
CA PRO A 113 18.60 3.74 -4.26
C PRO A 113 19.75 4.72 -4.42
N ALA A 114 19.42 6.01 -4.52
CA ALA A 114 20.41 7.09 -4.60
C ALA A 114 21.17 7.22 -3.28
N VAL A 115 22.47 6.92 -3.29
CA VAL A 115 23.33 6.81 -2.07
C VAL A 115 23.42 8.11 -1.30
N ASN A 116 23.32 9.26 -1.98
CA ASN A 116 23.29 10.57 -1.32
C ASN A 116 22.06 10.80 -0.45
N ARG A 117 20.97 10.07 -0.70
CA ARG A 117 19.72 10.11 0.07
C ARG A 117 19.54 8.89 0.98
N PHE A 118 20.03 7.75 0.53
CA PHE A 118 19.98 6.45 1.23
C PHE A 118 21.41 5.93 1.42
N PRO A 119 22.18 6.48 2.39
CA PRO A 119 23.60 6.14 2.55
C PRO A 119 23.88 4.66 2.82
N SER A 120 22.92 3.93 3.40
CA SER A 120 23.07 2.50 3.65
C SER A 120 23.03 1.66 2.37
N ALA A 121 22.57 2.22 1.25
CA ALA A 121 22.51 1.54 -0.05
C ALA A 121 23.87 1.46 -0.78
N LYS A 122 24.93 2.09 -0.26
CA LYS A 122 26.26 2.07 -0.87
C LYS A 122 26.76 0.65 -1.12
N ASP A 123 27.68 0.50 -2.05
CA ASP A 123 28.30 -0.77 -2.42
C ASP A 123 27.31 -1.80 -3.00
N GLY A 124 26.23 -1.34 -3.64
CA GLY A 124 25.24 -2.19 -4.30
C GLY A 124 24.29 -2.93 -3.35
N LYS A 125 24.20 -2.52 -2.08
CA LYS A 125 23.35 -3.19 -1.08
C LYS A 125 21.85 -2.94 -1.28
N GLY A 126 21.49 -1.96 -2.12
CA GLY A 126 20.10 -1.57 -2.29
C GLY A 126 19.45 -1.14 -0.97
N PHE A 127 18.20 -1.48 -0.78
CA PHE A 127 17.50 -1.17 0.47
C PHE A 127 17.69 -2.21 1.59
N LYS A 128 18.58 -3.18 1.43
CA LYS A 128 18.73 -4.30 2.40
C LYS A 128 18.91 -3.82 3.84
N GLU A 129 19.82 -2.88 4.09
CA GLU A 129 20.10 -2.39 5.45
C GLU A 129 18.94 -1.56 6.02
N LEU A 130 18.25 -0.77 5.19
CA LEU A 130 17.07 -0.02 5.62
C LEU A 130 15.87 -0.96 5.89
N ALA A 131 15.65 -1.96 5.05
CA ALA A 131 14.63 -2.98 5.28
C ALA A 131 14.91 -3.76 6.57
N ASP A 132 16.16 -4.19 6.81
CA ASP A 132 16.55 -4.86 8.05
C ASP A 132 16.32 -3.96 9.28
N TYR A 133 16.59 -2.65 9.18
CA TYR A 133 16.28 -1.69 10.25
C TYR A 133 14.77 -1.68 10.59
N VAL A 134 13.92 -1.61 9.58
CA VAL A 134 12.45 -1.63 9.73
C VAL A 134 11.99 -2.98 10.31
N HIS A 135 12.50 -4.09 9.79
CA HIS A 135 12.18 -5.45 10.27
C HIS A 135 12.59 -5.67 11.73
N ASN A 136 13.74 -5.15 12.15
CA ASN A 136 14.19 -5.26 13.55
C ASN A 136 13.27 -4.55 14.54
N LYS A 137 12.41 -3.66 14.08
CA LYS A 137 11.34 -3.04 14.87
C LYS A 137 10.02 -3.85 14.83
N GLY A 138 10.00 -4.94 14.07
CA GLY A 138 8.84 -5.78 13.84
C GLY A 138 7.81 -5.13 12.92
N LEU A 139 8.27 -4.28 12.02
CA LEU A 139 7.51 -3.64 10.95
C LEU A 139 7.86 -4.27 9.60
N LYS A 140 7.13 -3.92 8.55
CA LYS A 140 7.32 -4.36 7.17
C LYS A 140 7.81 -3.20 6.30
N PHE A 141 8.73 -3.50 5.39
CA PHE A 141 9.31 -2.48 4.50
C PHE A 141 8.67 -2.53 3.11
N GLY A 142 8.33 -1.36 2.57
CA GLY A 142 7.75 -1.21 1.24
C GLY A 142 8.42 -0.13 0.42
N ILE A 143 8.22 -0.22 -0.90
CA ILE A 143 8.67 0.79 -1.86
C ILE A 143 7.59 1.08 -2.90
N HIS A 144 7.74 2.22 -3.57
CA HIS A 144 6.93 2.59 -4.74
C HIS A 144 7.80 2.60 -6.00
N ILE A 145 7.27 2.11 -7.11
CA ILE A 145 7.89 2.19 -8.43
C ILE A 145 6.87 2.61 -9.50
N MET A 146 7.37 3.06 -10.65
CA MET A 146 6.56 3.17 -11.86
C MET A 146 6.55 1.84 -12.61
N ARG A 147 5.45 1.52 -13.33
CA ARG A 147 5.48 0.44 -14.34
C ARG A 147 6.46 0.73 -15.45
N GLY A 148 6.77 -0.28 -16.25
CA GLY A 148 7.59 -0.12 -17.46
C GLY A 148 9.08 -0.27 -17.19
N ILE A 149 9.88 0.18 -18.15
CA ILE A 149 11.34 0.05 -18.17
C ILE A 149 12.00 1.42 -18.29
N PRO A 150 13.09 1.71 -17.51
CA PRO A 150 13.79 2.98 -17.57
C PRO A 150 14.23 3.34 -18.99
N LYS A 151 13.97 4.57 -19.43
CA LYS A 151 14.38 5.07 -20.75
C LYS A 151 15.87 4.91 -20.99
N GLU A 152 16.66 5.20 -19.97
CA GLU A 152 18.11 5.09 -20.03
C GLU A 152 18.56 3.64 -20.26
N ALA A 153 17.86 2.64 -19.74
CA ALA A 153 18.13 1.23 -20.01
C ALA A 153 17.90 0.89 -21.48
N VAL A 154 16.83 1.42 -22.08
CA VAL A 154 16.47 1.24 -23.50
C VAL A 154 17.48 1.93 -24.41
N GLU A 155 17.82 3.18 -24.11
CA GLU A 155 18.77 3.98 -24.90
C GLU A 155 20.19 3.37 -24.90
N LYS A 156 20.61 2.83 -23.78
CA LYS A 156 21.90 2.16 -23.62
C LYS A 156 21.88 0.68 -24.06
N LYS A 157 20.72 0.15 -24.46
CA LYS A 157 20.51 -1.24 -24.85
C LYS A 157 21.03 -2.24 -23.80
N LEU A 158 20.72 -1.95 -22.52
CA LEU A 158 21.20 -2.79 -21.43
C LEU A 158 20.59 -4.19 -21.51
N PRO A 159 21.32 -5.25 -21.11
CA PRO A 159 20.83 -6.60 -21.20
C PRO A 159 19.66 -6.84 -20.23
N VAL A 160 18.70 -7.66 -20.64
CA VAL A 160 17.65 -8.16 -19.75
C VAL A 160 18.21 -9.34 -18.95
N LYS A 161 18.20 -9.23 -17.62
CA LYS A 161 18.69 -10.31 -16.76
C LYS A 161 17.76 -11.53 -16.83
N GLY A 162 18.34 -12.73 -16.96
CA GLY A 162 17.60 -13.98 -16.98
C GLY A 162 17.33 -14.53 -18.37
N ILE A 163 17.64 -13.78 -19.44
CA ILE A 163 17.54 -14.24 -20.82
C ILE A 163 18.75 -13.78 -21.64
N GLU A 164 19.39 -14.71 -22.34
CA GLU A 164 20.55 -14.40 -23.17
C GLU A 164 20.15 -13.75 -24.48
N GLY A 165 20.88 -12.73 -24.90
CA GLY A 165 20.74 -12.08 -26.21
C GLY A 165 19.57 -11.09 -26.34
N ILE A 166 18.80 -10.90 -25.28
CA ILE A 166 17.72 -9.89 -25.24
C ILE A 166 18.18 -8.64 -24.48
N THR A 167 17.89 -7.48 -25.05
CA THR A 167 18.20 -6.16 -24.50
C THR A 167 16.93 -5.32 -24.32
N ALA A 168 17.01 -4.30 -23.46
CA ALA A 168 15.89 -3.43 -23.07
C ALA A 168 15.16 -2.80 -24.26
N ASP A 169 15.87 -2.47 -25.34
CA ASP A 169 15.31 -1.91 -26.59
C ASP A 169 14.51 -2.92 -27.44
N GLN A 170 14.43 -4.18 -27.03
CA GLN A 170 13.64 -5.21 -27.70
C GLN A 170 12.27 -5.45 -27.05
N ILE A 171 12.08 -5.00 -25.81
CA ILE A 171 10.86 -5.28 -25.02
C ILE A 171 9.98 -4.07 -24.77
N TYR A 172 10.39 -2.87 -25.20
CA TYR A 172 9.68 -1.62 -24.93
C TYR A 172 8.77 -1.17 -26.08
N SER A 173 7.88 -0.21 -25.75
CA SER A 173 7.17 0.66 -26.68
C SER A 173 7.24 2.11 -26.19
N PRO A 174 7.42 3.09 -27.07
CA PRO A 174 7.31 4.51 -26.73
C PRO A 174 5.85 4.97 -26.59
N GLU A 175 4.89 4.13 -26.92
CA GLU A 175 3.46 4.42 -26.79
C GLU A 175 2.97 4.19 -25.38
N LEU A 176 1.88 4.85 -25.00
CA LEU A 176 1.22 4.72 -23.70
C LEU A 176 2.14 4.97 -22.51
N GLN A 177 3.09 5.89 -22.66
CA GLN A 177 3.95 6.31 -21.55
C GLN A 177 3.12 7.06 -20.48
N CYS A 178 3.60 7.04 -19.26
CA CYS A 178 3.06 7.86 -18.18
C CYS A 178 3.06 9.34 -18.57
N GLU A 179 1.92 10.02 -18.43
CA GLU A 179 1.75 11.41 -18.85
C GLU A 179 2.44 12.40 -17.90
N TRP A 180 2.45 12.10 -16.59
CA TRP A 180 2.97 13.02 -15.57
C TRP A 180 4.45 12.76 -15.19
N LEU A 181 4.96 11.53 -15.41
CA LEU A 181 6.34 11.16 -15.10
C LEU A 181 6.94 10.31 -16.22
N ARG A 182 7.92 10.88 -16.94
CA ARG A 182 8.46 10.28 -18.15
C ARG A 182 9.77 9.52 -17.94
N ASP A 183 9.94 8.84 -16.81
CA ASP A 183 11.15 8.07 -16.51
C ASP A 183 11.23 6.78 -17.32
N ASN A 184 10.08 6.15 -17.56
CA ASN A 184 9.97 4.84 -18.16
C ASN A 184 9.28 4.85 -19.55
N TYR A 185 9.63 3.85 -20.35
CA TYR A 185 8.82 3.39 -21.47
C TYR A 185 7.91 2.25 -21.01
N THR A 186 6.82 2.03 -21.78
CA THR A 186 5.91 0.90 -21.61
C THR A 186 6.62 -0.41 -21.93
N ILE A 187 6.42 -1.47 -21.17
CA ILE A 187 6.81 -2.83 -21.53
C ILE A 187 5.69 -3.45 -22.38
N VAL A 188 6.08 -4.11 -23.49
CA VAL A 188 5.17 -4.85 -24.33
C VAL A 188 5.11 -6.30 -23.82
N ALA A 189 4.01 -6.65 -23.19
CA ALA A 189 3.88 -7.85 -22.36
C ALA A 189 4.11 -9.19 -23.10
N ASP A 190 3.81 -9.25 -24.38
CA ASP A 190 3.95 -10.45 -25.23
C ASP A 190 5.34 -10.61 -25.89
N LYS A 191 6.24 -9.66 -25.65
CA LYS A 191 7.61 -9.76 -26.19
C LYS A 191 8.48 -10.69 -25.34
N PRO A 192 9.32 -11.55 -25.99
CA PRO A 192 10.33 -12.33 -25.28
C PRO A 192 11.24 -11.43 -24.46
N GLY A 193 11.42 -11.74 -23.17
CA GLY A 193 12.21 -10.94 -22.24
C GLY A 193 11.39 -10.02 -21.33
N ALA A 194 10.10 -9.76 -21.62
CA ALA A 194 9.24 -8.92 -20.80
C ALA A 194 8.99 -9.53 -19.42
N GLN A 195 8.71 -10.84 -19.37
CA GLN A 195 8.53 -11.55 -18.09
C GLN A 195 9.84 -11.65 -17.32
N GLU A 196 10.94 -11.98 -17.98
CA GLU A 196 12.27 -12.07 -17.36
C GLU A 196 12.71 -10.74 -16.78
N TYR A 197 12.39 -9.63 -17.43
CA TYR A 197 12.65 -8.31 -16.89
C TYR A 197 11.94 -8.10 -15.54
N TYR A 198 10.62 -8.32 -15.47
CA TYR A 198 9.88 -8.19 -14.20
C TYR A 198 10.34 -9.22 -13.17
N ASN A 199 10.62 -10.47 -13.56
CA ASN A 199 11.20 -11.47 -12.66
C ASN A 199 12.47 -10.94 -12.01
N SER A 200 13.38 -10.35 -12.81
CA SER A 200 14.65 -9.82 -12.30
C SER A 200 14.47 -8.65 -11.34
N ILE A 201 13.44 -7.81 -11.56
CA ILE A 201 13.06 -6.70 -10.68
C ILE A 201 12.60 -7.25 -9.31
N PHE A 202 11.67 -8.20 -9.30
CA PHE A 202 11.11 -8.73 -8.05
C PHE A 202 12.09 -9.64 -7.30
N GLU A 203 12.97 -10.37 -8.00
CA GLU A 203 14.10 -11.05 -7.37
C GLU A 203 15.03 -10.06 -6.63
N LEU A 204 15.31 -8.91 -7.26
CA LEU A 204 16.10 -7.86 -6.64
C LEU A 204 15.43 -7.31 -5.39
N TYR A 205 14.14 -6.96 -5.47
CA TYR A 205 13.40 -6.40 -4.33
C TYR A 205 13.19 -7.42 -3.21
N ALA A 206 12.96 -8.68 -3.56
CA ALA A 206 12.94 -9.77 -2.57
C ALA A 206 14.27 -9.90 -1.85
N SER A 207 15.41 -9.75 -2.56
CA SER A 207 16.75 -9.77 -1.97
C SER A 207 17.00 -8.59 -1.02
N TRP A 208 16.36 -7.45 -1.23
CA TRP A 208 16.40 -6.31 -0.32
C TRP A 208 15.49 -6.46 0.90
N GLY A 209 14.58 -7.42 0.87
CA GLY A 209 13.62 -7.62 1.96
C GLY A 209 12.35 -6.79 1.83
N VAL A 210 11.95 -6.41 0.62
CA VAL A 210 10.69 -5.70 0.38
C VAL A 210 9.48 -6.59 0.67
N ASP A 211 8.51 -6.09 1.43
CA ASP A 211 7.26 -6.78 1.81
C ASP A 211 6.01 -6.18 1.15
N PHE A 212 6.13 -4.97 0.63
CA PHE A 212 5.02 -4.23 0.02
C PHE A 212 5.53 -3.43 -1.18
N ILE A 213 4.77 -3.41 -2.25
CA ILE A 213 5.09 -2.61 -3.42
C ILE A 213 3.86 -1.88 -3.94
N LYS A 214 3.97 -0.55 -4.08
CA LYS A 214 3.05 0.30 -4.82
C LYS A 214 3.60 0.50 -6.23
N ILE A 215 2.80 0.19 -7.25
CA ILE A 215 3.22 0.37 -8.65
C ILE A 215 2.26 1.33 -9.34
N ASP A 216 2.82 2.41 -9.83
CA ASP A 216 2.07 3.51 -10.42
C ASP A 216 1.93 3.40 -11.94
N ASP A 217 1.00 4.19 -12.49
CA ASP A 217 0.64 4.24 -13.92
C ASP A 217 0.04 2.94 -14.47
N LEU A 218 -0.68 2.15 -13.63
CA LEU A 218 -1.30 0.89 -14.05
C LEU A 218 -2.78 0.99 -14.43
N SER A 219 -3.45 2.09 -14.08
CA SER A 219 -4.91 2.15 -14.13
C SER A 219 -5.50 3.00 -15.24
N ARG A 220 -4.75 3.99 -15.76
CA ARG A 220 -5.22 4.94 -16.79
C ARG A 220 -4.17 5.21 -17.87
N PRO A 221 -4.24 4.50 -19.01
CA PRO A 221 -5.13 3.37 -19.31
C PRO A 221 -4.81 2.14 -18.45
N TYR A 222 -5.75 1.18 -18.40
CA TYR A 222 -5.56 -0.03 -17.62
C TYR A 222 -4.56 -0.98 -18.30
N HIS A 223 -3.42 -1.20 -17.68
CA HIS A 223 -2.30 -1.98 -18.22
C HIS A 223 -2.36 -3.45 -17.79
N GLN A 224 -3.40 -4.15 -18.25
CA GLN A 224 -3.67 -5.54 -17.86
C GLN A 224 -2.45 -6.44 -18.02
N GLY A 225 -1.80 -6.43 -19.19
CA GLY A 225 -0.66 -7.32 -19.45
C GLY A 225 0.54 -7.07 -18.52
N GLU A 226 0.83 -5.81 -18.17
CA GLU A 226 1.90 -5.53 -17.22
C GLU A 226 1.51 -5.96 -15.80
N ILE A 227 0.24 -5.82 -15.38
CA ILE A 227 -0.25 -6.33 -14.09
C ILE A 227 -0.07 -7.84 -13.99
N GLU A 228 -0.37 -8.57 -15.05
CA GLU A 228 -0.19 -10.03 -15.13
C GLU A 228 1.29 -10.42 -15.02
N LEU A 229 2.19 -9.75 -15.76
CA LEU A 229 3.64 -9.96 -15.65
C LEU A 229 4.18 -9.68 -14.23
N ILE A 230 3.72 -8.59 -13.62
CA ILE A 230 4.08 -8.18 -12.26
C ILE A 230 3.63 -9.25 -11.24
N ARG A 231 2.37 -9.68 -11.32
CA ARG A 231 1.84 -10.70 -10.39
C ARG A 231 2.63 -11.99 -10.53
N ASN A 232 2.86 -12.45 -11.76
CA ASN A 232 3.65 -13.65 -12.01
C ASN A 232 5.08 -13.52 -11.46
N ALA A 233 5.73 -12.38 -11.62
CA ALA A 233 7.07 -12.14 -11.09
C ALA A 233 7.10 -12.16 -9.55
N ILE A 234 6.09 -11.59 -8.90
CA ILE A 234 5.99 -11.66 -7.43
C ILE A 234 5.79 -13.10 -6.96
N ASP A 235 4.94 -13.88 -7.65
CA ASP A 235 4.68 -15.27 -7.27
C ASP A 235 5.92 -16.16 -7.39
N HIS A 236 6.92 -15.76 -8.18
CA HIS A 236 8.15 -16.51 -8.40
C HIS A 236 9.38 -15.95 -7.65
N CYS A 237 9.28 -14.77 -7.00
CA CYS A 237 10.44 -14.13 -6.37
C CYS A 237 10.86 -14.77 -5.03
N GLY A 238 10.08 -15.71 -4.50
CA GLY A 238 10.37 -16.42 -3.24
C GLY A 238 10.11 -15.62 -1.97
N ARG A 239 9.46 -14.45 -2.05
CA ARG A 239 9.07 -13.62 -0.91
C ARG A 239 7.63 -13.12 -1.07
N PRO A 240 6.78 -13.22 -0.02
CA PRO A 240 5.47 -12.60 -0.03
C PRO A 240 5.60 -11.07 -0.13
N ILE A 241 5.13 -10.48 -1.23
CA ILE A 241 5.12 -9.03 -1.45
C ILE A 241 3.69 -8.59 -1.75
N VAL A 242 3.12 -7.78 -0.86
CA VAL A 242 1.78 -7.20 -1.04
C VAL A 242 1.83 -6.21 -2.20
N LEU A 243 0.98 -6.43 -3.21
CA LEU A 243 0.89 -5.58 -4.40
C LEU A 243 -0.24 -4.56 -4.27
N SER A 244 0.11 -3.28 -4.40
CA SER A 244 -0.78 -2.14 -4.54
C SER A 244 -0.67 -1.55 -5.95
N THR A 245 -1.78 -1.49 -6.69
CA THR A 245 -1.81 -0.84 -8.01
C THR A 245 -2.36 0.58 -7.92
N SER A 246 -1.69 1.52 -8.59
CA SER A 246 -1.90 2.97 -8.53
C SER A 246 -1.75 3.57 -9.94
N PRO A 247 -2.16 4.82 -10.21
CA PRO A 247 -3.12 5.60 -9.44
C PRO A 247 -4.55 5.13 -9.70
N GLY A 248 -5.55 5.83 -9.14
CA GLY A 248 -6.94 5.68 -9.57
C GLY A 248 -7.27 6.58 -10.77
N GLU A 249 -8.44 6.48 -11.34
CA GLU A 249 -9.47 5.52 -10.91
C GLU A 249 -9.28 4.21 -11.67
N THR A 250 -9.10 3.11 -10.95
CA THR A 250 -9.16 1.79 -11.60
C THR A 250 -10.56 1.62 -12.20
N PRO A 251 -10.72 1.30 -13.51
CA PRO A 251 -12.04 1.12 -14.09
C PRO A 251 -12.77 -0.06 -13.44
N VAL A 252 -14.01 0.15 -12.99
CA VAL A 252 -14.83 -0.90 -12.36
C VAL A 252 -15.04 -2.10 -13.27
N ALA A 253 -15.02 -1.90 -14.59
CA ALA A 253 -15.08 -2.99 -15.57
C ALA A 253 -13.91 -3.98 -15.44
N ASN A 254 -12.78 -3.57 -14.83
CA ASN A 254 -11.61 -4.40 -14.59
C ASN A 254 -11.55 -4.94 -13.15
N ALA A 255 -12.62 -4.80 -12.36
CA ALA A 255 -12.64 -5.19 -10.95
C ALA A 255 -12.26 -6.65 -10.72
N ASP A 256 -12.79 -7.58 -11.50
CA ASP A 256 -12.48 -9.01 -11.36
C ASP A 256 -11.01 -9.30 -11.71
N HIS A 257 -10.48 -8.62 -12.73
CA HIS A 257 -9.08 -8.77 -13.10
C HIS A 257 -8.16 -8.24 -11.99
N VAL A 258 -8.35 -7.00 -11.52
CA VAL A 258 -7.46 -6.43 -10.49
C VAL A 258 -7.52 -7.23 -9.18
N ARG A 259 -8.70 -7.73 -8.76
CA ARG A 259 -8.87 -8.60 -7.60
C ARG A 259 -8.17 -9.96 -7.71
N SER A 260 -7.95 -10.44 -8.92
CA SER A 260 -7.24 -11.71 -9.14
C SER A 260 -5.71 -11.53 -9.20
N HIS A 261 -5.21 -10.28 -9.18
CA HIS A 261 -3.79 -10.00 -9.33
C HIS A 261 -3.19 -9.12 -8.23
N ALA A 262 -3.97 -8.24 -7.60
CA ALA A 262 -3.48 -7.28 -6.61
C ALA A 262 -4.15 -7.45 -5.23
N ASN A 263 -3.41 -7.11 -4.17
CA ASN A 263 -3.93 -7.07 -2.80
C ASN A 263 -4.72 -5.80 -2.52
N MET A 264 -4.34 -4.70 -3.14
CA MET A 264 -5.09 -3.45 -3.08
C MET A 264 -4.93 -2.67 -4.38
N TRP A 265 -5.90 -1.82 -4.69
CA TRP A 265 -5.88 -0.99 -5.89
C TRP A 265 -6.59 0.34 -5.63
N ARG A 266 -6.02 1.40 -6.18
CA ARG A 266 -6.58 2.75 -6.09
C ARG A 266 -7.91 2.81 -6.84
N MET A 267 -8.96 3.13 -6.13
CA MET A 267 -10.29 3.35 -6.72
C MET A 267 -10.55 4.82 -7.06
N VAL A 268 -9.69 5.72 -6.64
CA VAL A 268 -9.78 7.17 -6.77
C VAL A 268 -8.42 7.75 -7.14
N ASP A 269 -8.39 8.93 -7.73
CA ASP A 269 -7.16 9.70 -7.93
C ASP A 269 -6.61 10.26 -6.60
N ASP A 270 -5.48 10.96 -6.63
CA ASP A 270 -4.81 11.45 -5.42
C ASP A 270 -5.72 12.29 -4.54
N VAL A 271 -5.85 11.86 -3.28
CA VAL A 271 -6.68 12.49 -2.25
C VAL A 271 -5.81 13.41 -1.40
N TRP A 272 -6.13 14.71 -1.42
CA TRP A 272 -5.49 15.71 -0.60
C TRP A 272 -6.47 16.29 0.43
N ASP A 273 -5.95 17.08 1.36
CA ASP A 273 -6.65 17.68 2.47
C ASP A 273 -7.64 18.80 2.06
N THR A 274 -8.58 18.45 1.19
CA THR A 274 -9.66 19.33 0.73
C THR A 274 -11.02 18.63 0.76
N TRP A 275 -12.06 19.34 1.14
CA TRP A 275 -13.39 18.78 1.25
C TRP A 275 -13.94 18.17 -0.06
N PRO A 276 -13.71 18.77 -1.25
CA PRO A 276 -14.12 18.15 -2.52
C PRO A 276 -13.52 16.78 -2.77
N HIS A 277 -12.25 16.53 -2.35
CA HIS A 277 -11.65 15.20 -2.47
C HIS A 277 -12.35 14.20 -1.55
N ILE A 278 -12.72 14.62 -0.33
CA ILE A 278 -13.42 13.76 0.63
C ILE A 278 -14.83 13.41 0.13
N THR A 279 -15.58 14.39 -0.39
CA THR A 279 -16.94 14.12 -0.91
C THR A 279 -16.92 13.21 -2.12
N HIS A 280 -15.93 13.35 -2.99
CA HIS A 280 -15.75 12.49 -4.17
C HIS A 280 -15.57 11.00 -3.80
N LEU A 281 -14.91 10.72 -2.68
CA LEU A 281 -14.74 9.34 -2.18
C LEU A 281 -16.09 8.64 -1.95
N PHE A 282 -17.12 9.36 -1.47
CA PHE A 282 -18.44 8.78 -1.27
C PHE A 282 -19.09 8.35 -2.58
N ASP A 283 -18.92 9.12 -3.65
CA ASP A 283 -19.47 8.80 -4.98
C ASP A 283 -18.75 7.60 -5.61
N ILE A 284 -17.45 7.51 -5.43
CA ILE A 284 -16.66 6.40 -5.97
C ILE A 284 -16.87 5.11 -5.18
N SER A 285 -16.90 5.19 -3.85
CA SER A 285 -17.04 4.01 -2.98
C SER A 285 -18.31 3.20 -3.26
N GLN A 286 -19.40 3.85 -3.71
CA GLN A 286 -20.63 3.18 -4.12
C GLN A 286 -20.40 2.05 -5.14
N LYS A 287 -19.46 2.25 -6.04
CA LYS A 287 -19.14 1.31 -7.12
C LYS A 287 -18.34 0.12 -6.63
N TRP A 288 -17.65 0.25 -5.47
CA TRP A 288 -16.66 -0.72 -5.01
C TRP A 288 -17.08 -1.57 -3.82
N TYR A 289 -18.19 -1.28 -3.12
CA TYR A 289 -18.68 -2.12 -2.01
C TYR A 289 -18.76 -3.63 -2.35
N PRO A 290 -19.22 -4.05 -3.56
CA PRO A 290 -19.34 -5.47 -3.89
C PRO A 290 -18.00 -6.20 -4.00
N TYR A 291 -16.89 -5.43 -4.11
CA TYR A 291 -15.57 -5.98 -4.39
C TYR A 291 -14.67 -6.04 -3.16
N ILE A 292 -15.17 -5.61 -1.99
CA ILE A 292 -14.44 -5.69 -0.72
C ILE A 292 -14.38 -7.14 -0.26
N ALA A 293 -13.17 -7.69 -0.15
CA ALA A 293 -12.99 -9.07 0.32
C ALA A 293 -11.63 -9.25 1.01
N PRO A 294 -11.50 -10.22 1.94
CA PRO A 294 -10.21 -10.55 2.52
C PRO A 294 -9.14 -10.82 1.46
N GLY A 295 -7.98 -10.20 1.63
CA GLY A 295 -6.85 -10.31 0.72
C GLY A 295 -6.88 -9.39 -0.50
N THR A 296 -8.02 -8.70 -0.76
CA THR A 296 -8.20 -7.82 -1.92
C THR A 296 -9.06 -6.61 -1.56
N TRP A 297 -8.47 -5.41 -1.62
CA TRP A 297 -9.03 -4.19 -1.01
C TRP A 297 -9.07 -3.02 -2.00
N PRO A 298 -10.27 -2.45 -2.28
CA PRO A 298 -10.34 -1.15 -2.93
C PRO A 298 -9.78 -0.08 -1.99
N ASP A 299 -8.92 0.78 -2.53
CA ASP A 299 -8.11 1.74 -1.79
C ASP A 299 -8.60 3.16 -2.01
N CYS A 300 -8.96 3.83 -0.92
CA CYS A 300 -9.36 5.24 -0.89
C CYS A 300 -8.19 6.23 -0.96
N ASP A 301 -6.96 5.75 -1.13
CA ASP A 301 -5.72 6.50 -1.10
C ASP A 301 -5.12 6.72 0.30
N MET A 302 -4.04 7.48 0.33
CA MET A 302 -3.37 7.88 1.57
C MET A 302 -4.24 8.80 2.41
N ILE A 303 -3.97 8.81 3.70
CA ILE A 303 -4.66 9.64 4.68
C ILE A 303 -3.89 10.95 4.85
N PRO A 304 -4.36 12.10 4.29
CA PRO A 304 -3.64 13.36 4.31
C PRO A 304 -3.87 14.14 5.64
N LEU A 305 -3.55 13.49 6.74
CA LEU A 305 -3.67 14.06 8.10
C LEU A 305 -2.31 14.33 8.74
N GLY A 306 -2.29 15.01 9.89
CA GLY A 306 -1.08 15.45 10.55
C GLY A 306 -0.35 16.53 9.75
N ARG A 307 0.99 16.54 9.83
CA ARG A 307 1.84 17.48 9.10
C ARG A 307 2.20 16.91 7.73
N ILE A 308 1.79 17.59 6.68
CA ILE A 308 1.98 17.22 5.27
C ILE A 308 2.72 18.31 4.50
N SER A 309 3.13 17.98 3.28
CA SER A 309 3.77 18.91 2.33
C SER A 309 5.03 19.60 2.86
N ILE A 310 5.78 18.96 3.75
CA ILE A 310 7.12 19.46 4.19
C ILE A 310 8.00 19.70 2.96
N ARG A 311 7.95 18.76 2.01
CA ARG A 311 8.52 18.87 0.66
C ARG A 311 7.62 18.16 -0.36
N GLY A 312 6.34 17.98 -0.03
CA GLY A 312 5.36 17.31 -0.87
C GLY A 312 5.06 18.06 -2.16
N GLU A 313 4.31 17.40 -3.04
CA GLU A 313 3.97 17.93 -4.36
C GLU A 313 2.98 19.10 -4.28
N ARG A 314 2.05 19.07 -3.33
CA ARG A 314 0.90 20.01 -3.31
C ARG A 314 0.88 20.86 -2.05
N GLY A 315 1.05 22.16 -2.27
CA GLY A 315 1.03 23.19 -1.24
C GLY A 315 2.35 23.29 -0.49
N GLU A 316 2.30 23.95 0.66
CA GLU A 316 3.45 24.21 1.52
C GLU A 316 3.34 23.41 2.80
N ASP A 317 4.42 23.30 3.54
CA ASP A 317 4.51 22.67 4.85
C ASP A 317 3.41 23.16 5.79
N ARG A 318 2.57 22.25 6.26
CA ARG A 318 1.39 22.58 7.07
C ARG A 318 0.86 21.37 7.85
N MET A 319 0.11 21.64 8.90
CA MET A 319 -0.88 20.69 9.40
C MET A 319 -2.05 20.58 8.41
N THR A 320 -2.69 19.44 8.34
CA THR A 320 -3.87 19.24 7.47
C THR A 320 -4.87 20.40 7.58
N ARG A 321 -5.43 20.81 6.45
CA ARG A 321 -6.47 21.86 6.40
C ARG A 321 -7.86 21.36 6.80
N LEU A 322 -8.05 20.06 6.86
CA LEU A 322 -9.31 19.46 7.26
C LEU A 322 -9.67 19.86 8.70
N THR A 323 -10.88 20.32 8.91
CA THR A 323 -11.43 20.56 10.25
C THR A 323 -11.50 19.24 11.03
N ARG A 324 -11.68 19.29 12.34
CA ARG A 324 -11.81 18.07 13.16
C ARG A 324 -12.98 17.20 12.69
N ASP A 325 -14.11 17.81 12.32
CA ASP A 325 -15.26 17.07 11.82
C ASP A 325 -14.96 16.38 10.49
N GLU A 326 -14.27 17.06 9.58
CA GLU A 326 -13.82 16.47 8.31
C GLU A 326 -12.80 15.36 8.49
N GLN A 327 -11.89 15.47 9.48
CA GLN A 327 -10.95 14.41 9.82
C GLN A 327 -11.67 13.18 10.37
N TYR A 328 -12.67 13.34 11.25
CA TYR A 328 -13.52 12.23 11.68
C TYR A 328 -14.30 11.63 10.50
N THR A 329 -14.82 12.47 9.59
CA THR A 329 -15.57 12.02 8.42
C THR A 329 -14.68 11.19 7.49
N LEU A 330 -13.44 11.62 7.23
CA LEU A 330 -12.46 10.86 6.47
C LEU A 330 -12.19 9.49 7.12
N MET A 331 -11.85 9.49 8.41
CA MET A 331 -11.52 8.27 9.13
C MET A 331 -12.72 7.32 9.26
N ASN A 332 -13.93 7.85 9.47
CA ASN A 332 -15.15 7.04 9.49
C ASN A 332 -15.41 6.36 8.15
N LEU A 333 -15.24 7.09 7.04
CA LEU A 333 -15.40 6.51 5.71
C LEU A 333 -14.36 5.41 5.46
N PHE A 334 -13.07 5.71 5.66
CA PHE A 334 -12.00 4.72 5.44
C PHE A 334 -12.20 3.46 6.29
N CYS A 335 -12.54 3.62 7.56
CA CYS A 335 -12.70 2.50 8.47
C CYS A 335 -13.96 1.67 8.21
N ILE A 336 -15.12 2.28 7.96
CA ILE A 336 -16.36 1.53 7.70
C ILE A 336 -16.35 0.88 6.31
N PHE A 337 -15.76 1.54 5.31
CA PHE A 337 -15.55 1.01 3.97
C PHE A 337 -14.51 -0.12 3.95
N ARG A 338 -13.63 -0.17 4.95
CA ARG A 338 -12.49 -1.09 5.03
C ARG A 338 -11.43 -0.83 3.95
N SER A 339 -11.19 0.45 3.65
CA SER A 339 -10.02 0.85 2.86
C SER A 339 -8.72 0.48 3.57
N PRO A 340 -7.65 0.14 2.85
CA PRO A 340 -6.31 0.26 3.42
C PRO A 340 -6.11 1.61 4.11
N LEU A 341 -5.33 1.65 5.19
CA LEU A 341 -5.02 2.87 5.93
C LEU A 341 -3.54 3.21 5.75
N MET A 342 -3.23 4.03 4.76
CA MET A 342 -1.85 4.48 4.49
C MET A 342 -1.72 5.94 4.91
N PHE A 343 -1.12 6.18 6.07
CA PHE A 343 -0.93 7.53 6.61
C PHE A 343 0.10 8.30 5.79
N GLY A 344 -0.24 9.51 5.34
CA GLY A 344 0.60 10.31 4.45
C GLY A 344 1.42 11.40 5.15
N GLY A 345 1.08 11.79 6.38
CA GLY A 345 1.78 12.82 7.13
C GLY A 345 3.07 12.36 7.78
N ASP A 346 3.85 13.31 8.30
CA ASP A 346 5.05 13.05 9.09
C ASP A 346 4.65 12.55 10.48
N LEU A 347 4.84 11.26 10.75
CA LEU A 347 4.41 10.63 12.01
C LEU A 347 5.01 11.29 13.27
N PRO A 348 6.32 11.62 13.32
CA PRO A 348 6.91 12.29 14.49
C PRO A 348 6.31 13.66 14.82
N SER A 349 5.66 14.32 13.87
CA SER A 349 5.02 15.63 14.05
C SER A 349 3.54 15.55 14.43
N ASN A 350 2.98 14.35 14.65
CA ASN A 350 1.57 14.19 15.01
C ASN A 350 1.25 14.83 16.36
N ASP A 351 0.16 15.61 16.39
CA ASP A 351 -0.44 16.06 17.63
C ASP A 351 -1.28 14.96 18.32
N ASP A 352 -1.71 15.20 19.53
CA ASP A 352 -2.51 14.25 20.32
C ASP A 352 -3.83 13.90 19.64
N PHE A 353 -4.44 14.84 18.90
CA PHE A 353 -5.67 14.58 18.18
C PHE A 353 -5.45 13.63 17.02
N THR A 354 -4.46 13.89 16.18
CA THR A 354 -4.09 12.99 15.07
C THR A 354 -3.73 11.61 15.61
N LEU A 355 -2.93 11.53 16.68
CA LEU A 355 -2.59 10.26 17.32
C LEU A 355 -3.85 9.51 17.78
N SER A 356 -4.83 10.23 18.38
CA SER A 356 -6.08 9.61 18.85
C SER A 356 -6.90 8.99 17.71
N LEU A 357 -6.85 9.56 16.51
CA LEU A 357 -7.49 8.98 15.31
C LEU A 357 -6.83 7.68 14.86
N LEU A 358 -5.50 7.59 15.01
CA LEU A 358 -4.71 6.43 14.58
C LEU A 358 -4.65 5.29 15.62
N THR A 359 -5.15 5.52 16.84
CA THR A 359 -5.00 4.58 17.97
C THR A 359 -6.31 4.17 18.64
N ASN A 360 -7.46 4.51 18.06
CA ASN A 360 -8.75 4.07 18.59
C ASN A 360 -8.97 2.57 18.35
N LYS A 361 -8.82 1.77 19.42
CA LYS A 361 -8.87 0.30 19.35
C LYS A 361 -10.20 -0.24 18.81
N GLU A 362 -11.32 0.35 19.20
CA GLU A 362 -12.64 -0.13 18.78
C GLU A 362 -12.91 0.17 17.29
N VAL A 363 -12.53 1.35 16.82
CA VAL A 363 -12.66 1.74 15.40
C VAL A 363 -11.75 0.86 14.53
N LEU A 364 -10.49 0.68 14.92
CA LEU A 364 -9.55 -0.16 14.18
C LEU A 364 -9.91 -1.65 14.24
N LYS A 365 -10.52 -2.12 15.34
CA LYS A 365 -11.07 -3.48 15.42
C LYS A 365 -12.22 -3.66 14.41
N MET A 366 -13.17 -2.72 14.35
CA MET A 366 -14.22 -2.72 13.34
C MET A 366 -13.62 -2.76 11.92
N HIS A 367 -12.66 -1.90 11.63
CA HIS A 367 -11.98 -1.84 10.34
C HIS A 367 -11.38 -3.20 9.93
N LYS A 368 -10.77 -3.92 10.85
CA LYS A 368 -10.13 -5.23 10.59
C LYS A 368 -11.13 -6.38 10.48
N GLU A 369 -12.16 -6.39 11.34
CA GLU A 369 -12.99 -7.58 11.56
C GLU A 369 -14.37 -7.53 10.93
N SER A 370 -14.88 -6.33 10.57
CA SER A 370 -16.21 -6.19 10.01
C SER A 370 -16.32 -6.79 8.60
N THR A 371 -17.53 -7.17 8.25
CA THR A 371 -17.90 -7.74 6.94
C THR A 371 -19.24 -7.14 6.51
N GLU A 372 -19.74 -7.54 5.34
CA GLU A 372 -21.06 -7.13 4.84
C GLU A 372 -21.21 -5.59 4.77
N VAL A 373 -20.13 -4.92 4.36
CA VAL A 373 -20.14 -3.48 4.18
C VAL A 373 -21.13 -3.12 3.08
N ARG A 374 -22.06 -2.21 3.37
CA ARG A 374 -23.03 -1.72 2.39
C ARG A 374 -23.47 -0.29 2.68
N GLN A 375 -23.72 0.44 1.65
CA GLN A 375 -24.36 1.74 1.73
C GLN A 375 -25.88 1.56 1.87
N LEU A 376 -26.47 2.23 2.85
CA LEU A 376 -27.91 2.23 3.06
C LEU A 376 -28.61 3.27 2.18
N PHE A 377 -28.02 4.44 2.11
CA PHE A 377 -28.50 5.56 1.29
C PHE A 377 -27.38 6.58 1.05
N GLN A 378 -27.54 7.34 -0.04
CA GLN A 378 -26.84 8.61 -0.30
C GLN A 378 -27.80 9.52 -1.04
N GLN A 379 -28.34 10.50 -0.34
CA GLN A 379 -29.30 11.45 -0.89
C GLN A 379 -29.31 12.74 -0.08
N ASP A 380 -29.51 13.87 -0.73
CA ASP A 380 -29.65 15.21 -0.10
C ASP A 380 -28.46 15.52 0.84
N GLY A 381 -27.23 15.13 0.46
CA GLY A 381 -26.03 15.31 1.27
C GLY A 381 -25.95 14.40 2.51
N LYS A 382 -26.88 13.45 2.68
CA LYS A 382 -26.87 12.46 3.76
C LYS A 382 -26.34 11.13 3.25
N VAL A 383 -25.44 10.51 3.99
CA VAL A 383 -24.97 9.15 3.69
C VAL A 383 -25.08 8.28 4.92
N GLY A 384 -25.53 7.06 4.73
CA GLY A 384 -25.52 6.01 5.74
C GLY A 384 -24.83 4.76 5.22
N ILE A 385 -23.84 4.27 5.99
CA ILE A 385 -23.07 3.07 5.67
C ILE A 385 -23.11 2.13 6.86
N THR A 386 -23.30 0.83 6.63
CA THR A 386 -23.32 -0.18 7.68
C THR A 386 -22.36 -1.32 7.37
N SER A 387 -21.85 -1.94 8.42
CA SER A 387 -21.13 -3.21 8.35
C SER A 387 -21.47 -4.08 9.57
N ARG A 388 -20.99 -5.33 9.59
CA ARG A 388 -21.32 -6.27 10.66
C ARG A 388 -20.08 -7.08 11.07
N ASN A 389 -19.93 -7.33 12.35
CA ASN A 389 -19.01 -8.35 12.85
C ASN A 389 -19.73 -9.71 12.91
N LYS A 390 -19.34 -10.65 12.06
CA LYS A 390 -19.98 -11.97 12.01
C LYS A 390 -19.79 -12.81 13.28
N ASN A 391 -18.72 -12.58 14.02
CA ASN A 391 -18.39 -13.37 15.20
C ASN A 391 -19.20 -12.93 16.44
N THR A 392 -19.45 -11.62 16.58
CA THR A 392 -20.17 -11.06 17.73
C THR A 392 -21.61 -10.68 17.41
N GLY A 393 -21.96 -10.56 16.12
CA GLY A 393 -23.27 -10.06 15.70
C GLY A 393 -23.40 -8.54 15.77
N ASP A 394 -22.38 -7.82 16.25
CA ASP A 394 -22.38 -6.36 16.35
C ASP A 394 -22.63 -5.73 14.99
N VAL A 395 -23.45 -4.70 14.95
CA VAL A 395 -23.70 -3.88 13.77
C VAL A 395 -22.98 -2.55 13.94
N TYR A 396 -22.32 -2.11 12.89
CA TYR A 396 -21.69 -0.79 12.84
C TYR A 396 -22.45 0.09 11.87
N LEU A 397 -22.62 1.37 12.24
CA LEU A 397 -23.36 2.35 11.46
C LEU A 397 -22.58 3.67 11.46
N ALA A 398 -22.17 4.10 10.28
CA ALA A 398 -21.61 5.43 10.04
C ALA A 398 -22.64 6.31 9.35
N LEU A 399 -22.86 7.51 9.88
CA LEU A 399 -23.77 8.53 9.34
C LEU A 399 -22.99 9.80 9.06
N PHE A 400 -23.24 10.41 7.90
CA PHE A 400 -22.48 11.54 7.39
C PHE A 400 -23.40 12.66 6.91
N ASN A 401 -23.06 13.90 7.25
CA ASN A 401 -23.64 15.11 6.67
C ASN A 401 -22.62 15.74 5.72
N LEU A 402 -22.83 15.60 4.42
CA LEU A 402 -21.95 16.15 3.38
C LEU A 402 -22.33 17.56 2.95
N ASN A 403 -23.39 18.17 3.53
CA ASN A 403 -23.83 19.51 3.19
C ASN A 403 -22.85 20.57 3.73
N ASP A 404 -22.62 21.63 2.96
CA ASP A 404 -21.78 22.76 3.35
C ASP A 404 -22.42 23.66 4.42
N LYS A 405 -23.72 23.55 4.63
CA LYS A 405 -24.46 24.43 5.54
C LYS A 405 -25.60 23.72 6.26
N GLY A 406 -25.80 24.12 7.49
CA GLY A 406 -26.91 23.69 8.31
C GLY A 406 -26.73 22.29 8.92
N ASN A 407 -27.23 22.15 10.13
CA ASN A 407 -27.33 20.85 10.76
C ASN A 407 -28.32 19.97 10.00
N THR A 408 -28.04 18.69 10.01
CA THR A 408 -28.84 17.69 9.31
C THR A 408 -29.22 16.55 10.25
N VAL A 409 -30.53 16.38 10.46
CA VAL A 409 -31.04 15.22 11.19
C VAL A 409 -31.05 14.01 10.26
N ILE A 410 -30.38 12.94 10.69
CA ILE A 410 -30.34 11.66 10.00
C ILE A 410 -30.93 10.59 10.89
N GLU A 411 -31.87 9.83 10.34
CA GLU A 411 -32.57 8.77 11.05
C GLU A 411 -32.48 7.46 10.27
N VAL A 412 -32.20 6.37 10.98
CA VAL A 412 -32.10 5.03 10.40
C VAL A 412 -32.95 4.07 11.23
N PRO A 413 -34.01 3.47 10.66
CA PRO A 413 -34.80 2.45 11.34
C PRO A 413 -33.95 1.23 11.70
N LEU A 414 -34.08 0.68 12.89
CA LEU A 414 -33.35 -0.51 13.33
C LEU A 414 -33.59 -1.72 12.45
N LYS A 415 -34.79 -1.86 11.89
CA LYS A 415 -35.13 -2.93 10.93
C LYS A 415 -34.25 -2.91 9.68
N ASP A 416 -33.81 -1.73 9.20
CA ASP A 416 -32.95 -1.58 8.03
C ASP A 416 -31.52 -2.05 8.32
N LEU A 417 -31.18 -2.13 9.62
CA LEU A 417 -29.93 -2.69 10.16
C LEU A 417 -30.07 -4.19 10.53
N GLY A 418 -31.27 -4.76 10.37
CA GLY A 418 -31.54 -6.14 10.79
C GLY A 418 -31.56 -6.32 12.31
N LEU A 419 -31.92 -5.24 13.05
CA LEU A 419 -31.99 -5.22 14.50
C LEU A 419 -33.44 -5.10 14.98
N ASN A 420 -33.73 -5.68 16.15
CA ASN A 420 -35.00 -5.56 16.85
C ASN A 420 -34.99 -4.35 17.79
N ASN A 421 -36.13 -4.10 18.48
CA ASN A 421 -36.42 -2.84 19.16
C ASN A 421 -35.54 -2.47 20.37
N ASN A 422 -34.64 -3.30 20.84
CA ASN A 422 -33.74 -2.97 21.96
C ASN A 422 -32.30 -3.27 21.57
N CYS A 423 -31.50 -2.24 21.48
CA CYS A 423 -30.06 -2.36 21.31
C CYS A 423 -29.31 -1.33 22.12
N LEU A 424 -28.13 -1.73 22.60
CA LEU A 424 -27.16 -0.81 23.17
C LEU A 424 -26.43 -0.10 22.02
N ILE A 425 -26.48 1.23 22.02
CA ILE A 425 -25.81 2.05 21.01
C ILE A 425 -24.63 2.75 21.67
N THR A 426 -23.45 2.63 21.09
CA THR A 426 -22.22 3.27 21.57
C THR A 426 -21.62 4.12 20.44
N GLU A 427 -21.36 5.40 20.70
CA GLU A 427 -20.52 6.23 19.83
C GLU A 427 -19.06 5.81 20.02
N MET A 428 -18.38 5.43 18.91
CA MET A 428 -17.14 4.66 19.01
C MET A 428 -15.89 5.50 19.29
N TRP A 429 -15.87 6.78 18.90
CA TRP A 429 -14.67 7.61 19.14
C TRP A 429 -14.50 7.99 20.61
N ASN A 430 -15.59 8.25 21.32
CA ASN A 430 -15.58 8.68 22.70
C ASN A 430 -16.09 7.59 23.68
N ASN A 431 -16.47 6.42 23.14
CA ASN A 431 -17.05 5.32 23.92
C ASN A 431 -18.26 5.74 24.76
N LYS A 432 -19.15 6.58 24.19
CA LYS A 432 -20.33 7.09 24.87
C LYS A 432 -21.56 6.28 24.51
N SER A 433 -22.31 5.86 25.54
CA SER A 433 -23.64 5.30 25.33
C SER A 433 -24.59 6.37 24.78
N VAL A 434 -25.37 5.99 23.78
CA VAL A 434 -26.36 6.83 23.13
C VAL A 434 -27.75 6.27 23.42
N GLU A 435 -28.68 7.10 23.87
CA GLU A 435 -30.06 6.68 24.13
C GLU A 435 -30.76 6.34 22.80
N GLN A 436 -31.34 5.15 22.75
CA GLN A 436 -32.17 4.73 21.62
C GLN A 436 -33.50 5.48 21.65
N LYS A 437 -33.91 6.06 20.53
CA LYS A 437 -35.17 6.77 20.37
C LYS A 437 -36.20 5.92 19.58
N GLY A 438 -36.98 5.13 20.31
CA GLY A 438 -37.98 4.25 19.68
C GLY A 438 -37.32 3.13 18.84
N ASP A 439 -37.75 2.96 17.60
CA ASP A 439 -37.30 1.93 16.67
C ASP A 439 -36.21 2.40 15.67
N LYS A 440 -35.51 3.48 16.00
CA LYS A 440 -34.52 4.11 15.10
C LYS A 440 -33.29 4.64 15.84
N VAL A 441 -32.19 4.75 15.10
CA VAL A 441 -31.02 5.56 15.45
C VAL A 441 -31.24 6.94 14.87
N SER A 442 -31.01 7.99 15.66
CA SER A 442 -31.16 9.40 15.22
C SER A 442 -29.97 10.22 15.68
N CYS A 443 -29.42 11.04 14.81
CA CYS A 443 -28.41 12.04 15.14
C CYS A 443 -28.68 13.37 14.44
N ASP A 444 -28.17 14.46 14.99
CA ASP A 444 -28.17 15.80 14.38
C ASP A 444 -26.70 16.20 14.17
N LEU A 445 -26.27 16.28 12.91
CA LEU A 445 -24.88 16.48 12.53
C LEU A 445 -24.67 17.87 11.93
N PRO A 446 -23.67 18.63 12.39
CA PRO A 446 -23.19 19.84 11.73
C PRO A 446 -22.73 19.57 10.28
N PRO A 447 -22.52 20.62 9.47
CA PRO A 447 -21.89 20.48 8.16
C PRO A 447 -20.58 19.71 8.23
N HIS A 448 -20.34 18.82 7.26
CA HIS A 448 -19.15 17.98 7.10
C HIS A 448 -18.90 16.97 8.23
N ALA A 449 -19.75 16.94 9.25
CA ALA A 449 -19.60 16.05 10.39
C ALA A 449 -20.12 14.64 10.10
N SER A 450 -19.65 13.71 10.90
CA SER A 450 -20.11 12.31 10.88
C SER A 450 -20.10 11.71 12.28
N VAL A 451 -20.77 10.58 12.42
CA VAL A 451 -20.77 9.78 13.63
C VAL A 451 -20.64 8.30 13.29
N LEU A 452 -19.94 7.55 14.14
CA LEU A 452 -19.76 6.11 14.01
C LEU A 452 -20.32 5.41 15.26
N TYR A 453 -21.29 4.56 15.04
CA TYR A 453 -21.96 3.80 16.09
C TYR A 453 -21.67 2.31 16.01
N LYS A 454 -21.53 1.71 17.19
CA LYS A 454 -21.63 0.27 17.41
C LYS A 454 -22.99 -0.01 18.04
N LEU A 455 -23.75 -0.96 17.47
CA LEU A 455 -25.04 -1.40 17.94
C LEU A 455 -24.96 -2.88 18.32
N VAL A 456 -25.35 -3.18 19.57
CA VAL A 456 -25.39 -4.54 20.11
C VAL A 456 -26.83 -4.85 20.47
N SER A 457 -27.39 -5.93 19.91
CA SER A 457 -28.76 -6.36 20.24
C SER A 457 -28.82 -6.83 21.68
N ASP A 458 -29.81 -6.35 22.47
CA ASP A 458 -30.19 -6.98 23.73
C ASP A 458 -30.82 -8.35 23.41
N ASN A 459 -30.14 -9.42 23.81
CA ASN A 459 -30.61 -10.80 23.65
C ASN A 459 -31.76 -11.15 24.60
#